data_c24defb401ed5cd68e2901d84a5e149d
#
_entry.id   c24defb401ed5cd68e2901d84a5e149d
#
_cell.length_a   1.000
_cell.length_b   1.000
_cell.length_c   1.000
_cell.angle_alpha   90.00
_cell.angle_beta   90.00
_cell.angle_gamma   90.00
#
_symmetry.space_group_name_H-M   'P 1'
#
loop_
_entity.id
_entity.type
_entity.pdbx_description
1 polymer ?
#
loop_
_entity_poly.entity_id
_entity_poly.type
_entity_poly.pdbx_seq_one_letter_code
_entity_poly.pdbx_strand_id
1 'polypeptide(L)'
;MIDLKRNLFKIDVRAQKDEEKVFMRTACFSLTFSFLNLLKYGTIKVMTKEFHHVTVLLHETVDMLDIKPDGIYVDATLGGSGHSAYLLSKLGEEGHLYCFDQDQKAIDNAQVTLKSYIDKGQVTFIKDNFRHLKARLTALGVDEIDGILYDLGVSSPQLDERERGFSYKQDAPLDMRMDRQSLLTAYEVVNTYPFNDLVKIFFKYGEDKFSKQIARKIEQARAIKPIETTTELAELIKAAKPAKELKKKGHPAKQIFQAIRIEVNDELGAADESIQDAMELLALDGRISVITFHSLEDRLTKQLFKEASTVDVPKGLPLIPEDMKPKFELVSRKPILPSHSELTANKRAHSAKLRVAKKIRK
;
A
#
# COMPACT_ATOMS: atom_id res chain seq x y z
N MET A 1 -8.42 20.04 -77.31
CA MET A 1 -9.22 19.35 -76.27
C MET A 1 -8.36 19.01 -75.03
N ILE A 2 -7.12 19.39 -74.97
CA ILE A 2 -6.18 19.15 -73.84
C ILE A 2 -6.02 20.43 -72.94
N ASP A 3 -6.29 21.60 -73.45
CA ASP A 3 -6.11 22.84 -72.65
C ASP A 3 -7.26 23.22 -71.69
N LEU A 4 -8.48 22.77 -71.96
CA LEU A 4 -9.62 23.04 -71.09
C LEU A 4 -9.59 22.25 -69.78
N LYS A 5 -9.02 21.05 -69.76
CA LYS A 5 -8.90 20.23 -68.54
C LYS A 5 -7.83 20.73 -67.56
N ARG A 6 -6.80 21.41 -68.05
CA ARG A 6 -5.74 22.04 -67.18
C ARG A 6 -6.22 23.26 -66.42
N ASN A 7 -7.14 24.04 -67.00
CA ASN A 7 -7.68 25.23 -66.34
C ASN A 7 -8.76 24.93 -65.30
N LEU A 8 -9.57 23.88 -65.49
CA LEU A 8 -10.56 23.45 -64.49
C LEU A 8 -9.89 22.88 -63.21
N PHE A 9 -8.79 22.15 -63.38
CA PHE A 9 -8.04 21.64 -62.22
C PHE A 9 -7.32 22.72 -61.39
N LYS A 10 -6.91 23.85 -62.03
CA LYS A 10 -6.29 24.99 -61.34
C LYS A 10 -7.30 25.87 -60.59
N ILE A 11 -8.54 25.93 -61.03
CA ILE A 11 -9.60 26.70 -60.36
C ILE A 11 -10.08 25.97 -59.10
N ASP A 12 -10.20 24.66 -59.17
CA ASP A 12 -10.66 23.83 -58.03
C ASP A 12 -9.66 23.80 -56.85
N VAL A 13 -8.37 23.74 -57.15
CA VAL A 13 -7.31 23.77 -56.13
C VAL A 13 -7.18 25.14 -55.42
N ARG A 14 -7.51 26.24 -56.11
CA ARG A 14 -7.52 27.58 -55.48
C ARG A 14 -8.75 27.77 -54.59
N ALA A 15 -9.92 27.34 -55.00
CA ALA A 15 -11.14 27.43 -54.19
C ALA A 15 -11.02 26.61 -52.88
N GLN A 16 -10.48 25.38 -52.94
CA GLN A 16 -10.25 24.56 -51.78
C GLN A 16 -9.24 25.15 -50.78
N LYS A 17 -8.17 25.80 -51.27
CA LYS A 17 -7.19 26.48 -50.41
C LYS A 17 -7.73 27.75 -49.74
N ASP A 18 -8.64 28.46 -50.37
CA ASP A 18 -9.25 29.66 -49.80
C ASP A 18 -10.33 29.29 -48.76
N GLU A 19 -11.09 28.19 -48.96
CA GLU A 19 -12.02 27.65 -47.93
C GLU A 19 -11.28 27.14 -46.70
N GLU A 20 -10.20 26.38 -46.85
CA GLU A 20 -9.37 25.96 -45.71
C GLU A 20 -8.77 27.15 -44.95
N LYS A 21 -8.32 28.21 -45.62
CA LYS A 21 -7.83 29.42 -44.95
C LYS A 21 -8.92 30.19 -44.20
N VAL A 22 -10.13 30.26 -44.75
CA VAL A 22 -11.30 30.86 -44.04
C VAL A 22 -11.72 30.03 -42.84
N PHE A 23 -11.76 28.70 -43.01
CA PHE A 23 -12.06 27.80 -41.90
C PHE A 23 -11.03 27.86 -40.76
N MET A 24 -9.73 27.87 -41.08
CA MET A 24 -8.66 28.01 -40.10
C MET A 24 -8.67 29.37 -39.39
N ARG A 25 -9.00 30.46 -40.09
CA ARG A 25 -9.14 31.80 -39.48
C ARG A 25 -10.36 31.90 -38.58
N THR A 26 -11.47 31.28 -38.94
CA THR A 26 -12.68 31.26 -38.12
C THR A 26 -12.52 30.34 -36.88
N ALA A 27 -11.87 29.21 -37.03
CA ALA A 27 -11.52 28.32 -35.92
C ALA A 27 -10.54 28.95 -34.92
N CYS A 28 -9.49 29.63 -35.40
CA CYS A 28 -8.57 30.39 -34.55
C CYS A 28 -9.27 31.56 -33.83
N PHE A 29 -10.17 32.28 -34.49
CA PHE A 29 -10.90 33.39 -33.87
C PHE A 29 -11.89 32.90 -32.80
N SER A 30 -12.54 31.74 -33.02
CA SER A 30 -13.46 31.12 -32.03
C SER A 30 -12.69 30.60 -30.82
N LEU A 31 -11.53 29.97 -31.01
CA LEU A 31 -10.65 29.49 -29.94
C LEU A 31 -10.06 30.62 -29.09
N THR A 32 -9.63 31.73 -29.73
CA THR A 32 -9.10 32.87 -28.99
C THR A 32 -10.19 33.65 -28.24
N PHE A 33 -11.40 33.73 -28.78
CA PHE A 33 -12.52 34.39 -28.10
C PHE A 33 -13.04 33.56 -26.92
N SER A 34 -13.04 32.21 -27.00
CA SER A 34 -13.32 31.32 -25.88
C SER A 34 -12.22 31.39 -24.80
N PHE A 35 -10.95 31.51 -25.18
CA PHE A 35 -9.85 31.62 -24.23
C PHE A 35 -9.85 32.98 -23.50
N LEU A 36 -10.20 34.08 -24.19
CA LEU A 36 -10.30 35.40 -23.58
C LEU A 36 -11.55 35.56 -22.68
N ASN A 37 -12.65 34.85 -22.95
CA ASN A 37 -13.78 34.80 -22.05
C ASN A 37 -13.55 33.93 -20.83
N LEU A 38 -12.73 32.86 -20.92
CA LEU A 38 -12.29 32.04 -19.78
C LEU A 38 -11.37 32.82 -18.82
N LEU A 39 -10.61 33.78 -19.32
CA LEU A 39 -9.77 34.67 -18.49
C LEU A 39 -10.55 35.83 -17.82
N LYS A 40 -11.77 36.16 -18.30
CA LYS A 40 -12.61 37.22 -17.72
C LYS A 40 -13.61 36.75 -16.66
N TYR A 41 -13.94 35.47 -16.62
CA TYR A 41 -14.86 34.90 -15.63
C TYR A 41 -14.16 33.81 -14.82
N GLY A 42 -13.56 34.27 -13.73
CA GLY A 42 -13.23 33.42 -12.58
C GLY A 42 -12.19 32.36 -12.82
N THR A 43 -11.12 32.46 -12.08
CA THR A 43 -10.26 31.34 -11.72
C THR A 43 -11.14 30.09 -11.56
N ILE A 44 -11.09 29.15 -12.51
CA ILE A 44 -11.55 27.80 -12.26
C ILE A 44 -10.62 27.31 -11.14
N LYS A 45 -11.10 27.45 -9.91
CA LYS A 45 -10.55 26.77 -8.76
C LYS A 45 -10.84 25.30 -9.08
N VAL A 46 -9.89 24.63 -9.75
CA VAL A 46 -9.85 23.19 -9.72
C VAL A 46 -9.74 22.90 -8.23
N MET A 47 -10.87 22.58 -7.62
CA MET A 47 -10.91 21.98 -6.30
C MET A 47 -10.27 20.59 -6.50
N THR A 48 -8.95 20.56 -6.58
CA THR A 48 -8.21 19.38 -6.18
C THR A 48 -8.66 19.21 -4.74
N LYS A 49 -9.50 18.21 -4.51
CA LYS A 49 -9.79 17.72 -3.18
C LYS A 49 -8.40 17.33 -2.65
N GLU A 50 -7.76 18.24 -1.92
CA GLU A 50 -6.54 17.90 -1.19
C GLU A 50 -6.92 16.73 -0.31
N PHE A 51 -6.43 15.60 -0.69
CA PHE A 51 -6.64 14.35 0.02
C PHE A 51 -5.73 14.44 1.23
N HIS A 52 -6.23 15.04 2.32
CA HIS A 52 -5.53 15.01 3.61
C HIS A 52 -5.50 13.56 4.09
N HIS A 53 -4.51 12.82 3.60
CA HIS A 53 -4.15 11.53 4.15
C HIS A 53 -3.52 11.78 5.51
N VAL A 54 -4.28 11.56 6.58
CA VAL A 54 -3.72 11.58 7.93
C VAL A 54 -3.00 10.27 8.15
N THR A 55 -1.67 10.31 8.17
CA THR A 55 -0.81 9.15 8.43
C THR A 55 -1.06 8.64 9.84
N VAL A 56 -1.25 7.32 9.98
CA VAL A 56 -1.59 6.68 11.25
C VAL A 56 -0.34 6.56 12.13
N LEU A 57 -0.45 6.93 13.42
CA LEU A 57 0.65 6.85 14.40
C LEU A 57 1.94 7.51 13.88
N LEU A 58 1.80 8.65 13.18
CA LEU A 58 2.90 9.32 12.49
C LEU A 58 4.10 9.58 13.38
N HIS A 59 3.86 10.26 14.49
CA HIS A 59 4.91 10.67 15.43
C HIS A 59 5.46 9.48 16.20
N GLU A 60 4.58 8.64 16.72
CA GLU A 60 4.95 7.48 17.52
C GLU A 60 5.83 6.51 16.73
N THR A 61 5.55 6.29 15.45
CA THR A 61 6.31 5.36 14.60
C THR A 61 7.72 5.85 14.35
N VAL A 62 7.88 7.12 14.01
CA VAL A 62 9.17 7.70 13.64
C VAL A 62 9.99 8.06 14.88
N ASP A 63 9.37 8.65 15.91
CA ASP A 63 10.08 9.06 17.14
C ASP A 63 10.64 7.86 17.91
N MET A 64 9.94 6.70 17.86
CA MET A 64 10.43 5.48 18.47
C MET A 64 11.64 4.86 17.75
N LEU A 65 11.96 5.28 16.52
CA LEU A 65 13.19 4.86 15.85
C LEU A 65 14.44 5.52 16.45
N ASP A 66 14.29 6.61 17.24
CA ASP A 66 15.40 7.34 17.87
C ASP A 66 16.43 7.83 16.84
N ILE A 67 15.94 8.66 15.91
CA ILE A 67 16.63 9.05 14.69
C ILE A 67 17.98 9.70 14.96
N LYS A 68 19.05 9.10 14.40
CA LYS A 68 20.38 9.71 14.31
C LYS A 68 20.44 10.60 13.06
N PRO A 69 20.93 11.84 13.15
CA PRO A 69 20.92 12.76 12.00
C PRO A 69 21.65 12.24 10.75
N ASP A 70 22.72 11.49 10.92
CA ASP A 70 23.57 10.92 9.88
C ASP A 70 23.29 9.45 9.58
N GLY A 71 22.19 8.92 10.14
CA GLY A 71 21.83 7.51 10.04
C GLY A 71 21.21 7.11 8.70
N ILE A 72 21.25 5.80 8.44
CA ILE A 72 20.61 5.15 7.29
C ILE A 72 19.30 4.50 7.74
N TYR A 73 18.20 4.92 7.10
CA TYR A 73 16.87 4.44 7.44
C TYR A 73 16.14 3.84 6.26
N VAL A 74 15.14 3.02 6.55
CA VAL A 74 14.27 2.40 5.55
C VAL A 74 12.80 2.66 5.90
N ASP A 75 12.03 3.10 4.92
CA ASP A 75 10.57 3.01 4.91
C ASP A 75 10.18 1.86 3.98
N ALA A 76 9.77 0.73 4.55
CA ALA A 76 9.43 -0.47 3.79
C ALA A 76 8.06 -0.37 3.10
N THR A 77 7.29 0.68 3.40
CA THR A 77 5.89 0.86 2.98
C THR A 77 5.57 2.32 2.70
N LEU A 78 6.24 2.89 1.72
CA LEU A 78 6.22 4.32 1.36
C LEU A 78 4.80 4.92 1.30
N GLY A 79 3.87 4.25 0.64
CA GLY A 79 2.46 4.63 0.55
C GLY A 79 2.23 6.10 0.21
N GLY A 80 1.62 6.84 1.15
CA GLY A 80 1.40 8.29 1.03
C GLY A 80 2.59 9.17 1.39
N SER A 81 3.76 8.59 1.69
CA SER A 81 5.01 9.27 2.09
C SER A 81 4.96 10.12 3.36
N GLY A 82 3.93 10.01 4.19
CA GLY A 82 3.83 10.81 5.41
C GLY A 82 4.89 10.47 6.45
N HIS A 83 5.11 9.17 6.72
CA HIS A 83 6.19 8.71 7.61
C HIS A 83 7.56 9.10 7.06
N SER A 84 7.80 8.86 5.75
CA SER A 84 9.03 9.24 5.06
C SER A 84 9.33 10.74 5.18
N ALA A 85 8.34 11.60 4.95
CA ALA A 85 8.51 13.06 5.05
C ALA A 85 8.87 13.49 6.47
N TYR A 86 8.21 12.91 7.48
CA TYR A 86 8.50 13.23 8.89
C TYR A 86 9.86 12.70 9.33
N LEU A 87 10.24 11.49 8.90
CA LEU A 87 11.57 10.92 9.15
C LEU A 87 12.67 11.81 8.54
N LEU A 88 12.53 12.16 7.26
CA LEU A 88 13.48 13.04 6.56
C LEU A 88 13.63 14.41 7.21
N SER A 89 12.57 14.94 7.83
CA SER A 89 12.66 16.20 8.57
C SER A 89 13.55 16.14 9.82
N LYS A 90 13.91 14.93 10.27
CA LYS A 90 14.79 14.69 11.41
C LYS A 90 16.22 14.32 11.02
N LEU A 91 16.44 13.98 9.74
CA LEU A 91 17.77 13.67 9.22
C LEU A 91 18.58 14.95 8.98
N GLY A 92 19.87 14.86 9.22
CA GLY A 92 20.87 15.82 8.79
C GLY A 92 21.25 15.66 7.31
N GLU A 93 22.26 16.38 6.86
CA GLU A 93 22.68 16.39 5.45
C GLU A 93 23.25 15.05 4.99
N GLU A 94 23.91 14.29 5.86
CA GLU A 94 24.53 13.00 5.59
C GLU A 94 23.57 11.81 5.77
N GLY A 95 22.40 12.04 6.38
CA GLY A 95 21.40 11.00 6.60
C GLY A 95 20.69 10.59 5.31
N HIS A 96 20.33 9.31 5.19
CA HIS A 96 19.71 8.76 3.99
C HIS A 96 18.50 7.87 4.28
N LEU A 97 17.48 7.97 3.44
CA LEU A 97 16.26 7.18 3.51
C LEU A 97 16.06 6.34 2.24
N TYR A 98 15.95 5.04 2.39
CA TYR A 98 15.52 4.10 1.35
C TYR A 98 14.03 3.81 1.48
N CYS A 99 13.27 4.04 0.41
CA CYS A 99 11.81 3.90 0.42
C CYS A 99 11.38 2.79 -0.54
N PHE A 100 10.69 1.78 -0.01
CA PHE A 100 10.13 0.69 -0.80
C PHE A 100 8.64 0.90 -1.06
N ASP A 101 8.20 0.64 -2.27
CA ASP A 101 6.80 0.38 -2.60
C ASP A 101 6.71 -0.44 -3.90
N GLN A 102 5.76 -1.35 -3.96
CA GLN A 102 5.47 -2.12 -5.17
C GLN A 102 4.48 -1.39 -6.10
N ASP A 103 3.76 -0.39 -5.59
CA ASP A 103 2.82 0.43 -6.37
C ASP A 103 3.53 1.65 -6.98
N GLN A 104 3.60 1.71 -8.32
CA GLN A 104 4.22 2.84 -9.04
C GLN A 104 3.59 4.18 -8.65
N LYS A 105 2.27 4.21 -8.39
CA LYS A 105 1.57 5.45 -7.99
C LYS A 105 2.07 6.02 -6.66
N ALA A 106 2.44 5.16 -5.72
CA ALA A 106 3.02 5.61 -4.45
C ALA A 106 4.37 6.29 -4.69
N ILE A 107 5.22 5.70 -5.54
CA ILE A 107 6.52 6.27 -5.92
C ILE A 107 6.35 7.61 -6.66
N ASP A 108 5.43 7.67 -7.64
CA ASP A 108 5.18 8.89 -8.41
C ASP A 108 4.69 10.03 -7.49
N ASN A 109 3.81 9.74 -6.54
CA ASN A 109 3.37 10.70 -5.53
C ASN A 109 4.53 11.16 -4.62
N ALA A 110 5.37 10.23 -4.17
CA ALA A 110 6.51 10.53 -3.32
C ALA A 110 7.58 11.37 -4.02
N GLN A 111 7.78 11.20 -5.32
CA GLN A 111 8.67 12.06 -6.12
C GLN A 111 8.24 13.52 -6.10
N VAL A 112 6.96 13.79 -5.98
CA VAL A 112 6.44 15.16 -5.85
C VAL A 112 6.55 15.65 -4.40
N THR A 113 6.08 14.85 -3.45
CA THR A 113 5.98 15.25 -2.04
C THR A 113 7.34 15.36 -1.35
N LEU A 114 8.33 14.55 -1.76
CA LEU A 114 9.67 14.51 -1.18
C LEU A 114 10.72 15.21 -2.05
N LYS A 115 10.30 16.01 -3.05
CA LYS A 115 11.19 16.61 -4.05
C LYS A 115 12.39 17.33 -3.42
N SER A 116 12.19 18.11 -2.36
CA SER A 116 13.28 18.85 -1.70
C SER A 116 14.38 17.96 -1.11
N TYR A 117 14.04 16.76 -0.68
CA TYR A 117 15.00 15.78 -0.16
C TYR A 117 15.65 14.98 -1.26
N ILE A 118 14.93 14.74 -2.36
CA ILE A 118 15.48 14.11 -3.58
C ILE A 118 16.56 15.01 -4.19
N ASP A 119 16.28 16.32 -4.30
CA ASP A 119 17.22 17.30 -4.82
C ASP A 119 18.51 17.41 -3.98
N LYS A 120 18.46 17.03 -2.71
CA LYS A 120 19.61 16.93 -1.79
C LYS A 120 20.30 15.56 -1.83
N GLY A 121 19.77 14.58 -2.56
CA GLY A 121 20.31 13.20 -2.60
C GLY A 121 20.04 12.35 -1.37
N GLN A 122 19.08 12.74 -0.50
CA GLN A 122 18.78 12.07 0.77
C GLN A 122 17.76 10.92 0.66
N VAL A 123 17.20 10.65 -0.53
CA VAL A 123 16.16 9.64 -0.73
C VAL A 123 16.48 8.76 -1.94
N THR A 124 16.32 7.46 -1.76
CA THR A 124 16.36 6.47 -2.83
C THR A 124 15.06 5.68 -2.84
N PHE A 125 14.35 5.69 -3.98
CA PHE A 125 13.15 4.88 -4.17
C PHE A 125 13.49 3.52 -4.77
N ILE A 126 12.90 2.47 -4.21
CA ILE A 126 13.05 1.08 -4.65
C ILE A 126 11.65 0.56 -4.98
N LYS A 127 11.37 0.46 -6.30
CA LYS A 127 10.12 -0.14 -6.76
C LYS A 127 10.23 -1.66 -6.70
N ASP A 128 9.92 -2.21 -5.54
CA ASP A 128 9.88 -3.65 -5.32
C ASP A 128 9.02 -3.98 -4.10
N ASN A 129 8.70 -5.25 -3.94
CA ASN A 129 8.13 -5.76 -2.71
C ASN A 129 9.20 -5.76 -1.62
N PHE A 130 8.85 -5.28 -0.42
CA PHE A 130 9.75 -5.26 0.72
C PHE A 130 10.27 -6.67 1.12
N ARG A 131 9.66 -7.75 0.64
CA ARG A 131 10.20 -9.11 0.72
C ARG A 131 11.66 -9.20 0.25
N HIS A 132 12.02 -8.42 -0.74
CA HIS A 132 13.38 -8.40 -1.29
C HIS A 132 14.30 -7.37 -0.61
N LEU A 133 13.93 -6.89 0.60
CA LEU A 133 14.62 -5.83 1.34
C LEU A 133 16.13 -6.02 1.36
N LYS A 134 16.59 -7.14 1.91
CA LYS A 134 18.04 -7.43 2.07
C LYS A 134 18.77 -7.47 0.74
N ALA A 135 18.20 -8.17 -0.25
CA ALA A 135 18.82 -8.28 -1.57
C ALA A 135 18.98 -6.92 -2.26
N ARG A 136 17.94 -6.04 -2.15
CA ARG A 136 17.97 -4.71 -2.76
C ARG A 136 18.93 -3.77 -2.07
N LEU A 137 18.96 -3.75 -0.73
CA LEU A 137 19.88 -2.91 0.03
C LEU A 137 21.33 -3.34 -0.19
N THR A 138 21.62 -4.65 -0.14
CA THR A 138 22.98 -5.18 -0.42
C THR A 138 23.43 -4.82 -1.84
N ALA A 139 22.55 -4.90 -2.84
CA ALA A 139 22.89 -4.49 -4.21
C ALA A 139 23.20 -2.99 -4.34
N LEU A 140 22.75 -2.15 -3.42
CA LEU A 140 23.07 -0.73 -3.30
C LEU A 140 24.28 -0.46 -2.40
N GLY A 141 24.94 -1.49 -1.87
CA GLY A 141 26.10 -1.37 -0.98
C GLY A 141 25.70 -1.02 0.46
N VAL A 142 24.45 -1.28 0.86
CA VAL A 142 23.95 -1.04 2.22
C VAL A 142 23.88 -2.36 2.96
N ASP A 143 24.83 -2.58 3.84
CA ASP A 143 24.95 -3.82 4.63
C ASP A 143 24.40 -3.66 6.06
N GLU A 144 24.22 -2.43 6.54
CA GLU A 144 23.72 -2.12 7.89
C GLU A 144 22.80 -0.87 7.83
N ILE A 145 21.73 -0.86 8.64
CA ILE A 145 20.78 0.27 8.74
C ILE A 145 20.54 0.66 10.20
N ASP A 146 20.33 1.96 10.48
CA ASP A 146 20.09 2.46 11.83
C ASP A 146 18.62 2.28 12.26
N GLY A 147 17.69 2.19 11.31
CA GLY A 147 16.31 1.88 11.62
C GLY A 147 15.44 1.63 10.41
N ILE A 148 14.31 0.99 10.67
CA ILE A 148 13.33 0.65 9.65
C ILE A 148 11.90 0.77 10.19
N LEU A 149 11.00 1.25 9.36
CA LEU A 149 9.57 1.28 9.65
C LEU A 149 8.75 0.50 8.63
N TYR A 150 7.64 -0.04 9.10
CA TYR A 150 6.60 -0.71 8.33
C TYR A 150 5.23 -0.13 8.72
N ASP A 151 4.44 0.29 7.74
CA ASP A 151 3.01 0.60 7.86
C ASP A 151 2.23 -0.45 7.06
N LEU A 152 2.02 -1.64 7.69
CA LEU A 152 1.49 -2.82 7.00
C LEU A 152 0.04 -2.63 6.56
N GLY A 153 -0.35 -3.36 5.53
CA GLY A 153 -1.73 -3.37 5.00
C GLY A 153 -1.87 -2.63 3.68
N VAL A 154 -2.97 -1.91 3.50
CA VAL A 154 -3.33 -1.25 2.25
C VAL A 154 -3.26 0.26 2.35
N SER A 155 -2.72 0.89 1.33
CA SER A 155 -2.70 2.34 1.23
C SER A 155 -4.11 2.92 0.99
N SER A 156 -4.28 4.21 1.33
CA SER A 156 -5.55 4.90 1.10
C SER A 156 -5.96 4.93 -0.37
N PRO A 157 -5.09 5.24 -1.33
CA PRO A 157 -5.42 5.15 -2.76
C PRO A 157 -5.92 3.78 -3.18
N GLN A 158 -5.32 2.68 -2.68
CA GLN A 158 -5.77 1.33 -3.00
C GLN A 158 -7.21 1.06 -2.56
N LEU A 159 -7.64 1.60 -1.40
CA LEU A 159 -9.02 1.46 -0.91
C LEU A 159 -10.01 2.40 -1.60
N ASP A 160 -9.56 3.58 -1.99
CA ASP A 160 -10.42 4.65 -2.51
C ASP A 160 -10.57 4.57 -4.04
N GLU A 161 -9.59 4.02 -4.76
CA GLU A 161 -9.68 3.75 -6.19
C GLU A 161 -10.55 2.53 -6.45
N ARG A 162 -11.76 2.78 -6.98
CA ARG A 162 -12.74 1.73 -7.28
C ARG A 162 -12.16 0.56 -8.10
N GLU A 163 -11.39 0.88 -9.12
CA GLU A 163 -10.83 -0.08 -10.08
C GLU A 163 -9.86 -1.09 -9.47
N ARG A 164 -9.34 -0.83 -8.27
CA ARG A 164 -8.40 -1.71 -7.56
C ARG A 164 -9.09 -2.90 -6.90
N GLY A 165 -10.40 -2.87 -6.70
CA GLY A 165 -11.19 -3.99 -6.17
C GLY A 165 -10.97 -4.32 -4.68
N PHE A 166 -10.29 -3.48 -3.89
CA PHE A 166 -10.05 -3.74 -2.46
C PHE A 166 -11.29 -3.52 -1.59
N SER A 167 -12.27 -2.76 -2.07
CA SER A 167 -13.43 -2.36 -1.28
C SER A 167 -14.67 -3.19 -1.62
N TYR A 168 -15.32 -3.73 -0.61
CA TYR A 168 -16.64 -4.36 -0.71
C TYR A 168 -17.81 -3.36 -0.70
N LYS A 169 -17.53 -2.05 -0.68
CA LYS A 169 -18.55 -1.00 -0.61
C LYS A 169 -18.94 -0.43 -1.98
N GLN A 170 -18.07 -0.61 -2.95
CA GLN A 170 -18.23 -0.11 -4.30
C GLN A 170 -18.14 -1.28 -5.25
N ASP A 171 -18.98 -1.28 -6.28
CA ASP A 171 -18.90 -2.29 -7.33
C ASP A 171 -17.65 -2.08 -8.18
N ALA A 172 -16.82 -3.13 -8.30
CA ALA A 172 -15.53 -3.07 -8.95
C ALA A 172 -15.12 -4.48 -9.44
N PRO A 173 -14.19 -4.61 -10.40
CA PRO A 173 -13.57 -5.88 -10.72
C PRO A 173 -12.89 -6.53 -9.51
N LEU A 174 -12.88 -7.86 -9.44
CA LEU A 174 -12.17 -8.62 -8.42
C LEU A 174 -10.66 -8.66 -8.74
N ASP A 175 -9.93 -7.55 -8.48
CA ASP A 175 -8.50 -7.46 -8.71
C ASP A 175 -7.70 -7.70 -7.41
N MET A 176 -7.70 -6.76 -6.49
CA MET A 176 -7.00 -6.73 -5.19
C MET A 176 -5.47 -6.85 -5.26
N ARG A 177 -4.83 -6.73 -6.42
CA ARG A 177 -3.37 -6.74 -6.52
C ARG A 177 -2.78 -5.40 -6.06
N MET A 178 -1.77 -5.45 -5.22
CA MET A 178 -0.94 -4.29 -4.89
C MET A 178 0.00 -3.98 -6.06
N ASP A 179 0.74 -4.97 -6.54
CA ASP A 179 1.48 -4.91 -7.81
C ASP A 179 0.59 -5.36 -8.97
N ARG A 180 0.25 -4.42 -9.87
CA ARG A 180 -0.59 -4.71 -11.05
C ARG A 180 0.07 -5.62 -12.10
N GLN A 181 1.36 -5.90 -11.98
CA GLN A 181 2.08 -6.83 -12.85
C GLN A 181 1.98 -8.29 -12.36
N SER A 182 1.57 -8.50 -11.11
CA SER A 182 1.30 -9.84 -10.56
C SER A 182 0.20 -10.54 -11.37
N LEU A 183 0.31 -11.86 -11.51
CA LEU A 183 -0.65 -12.67 -12.29
C LEU A 183 -1.89 -13.04 -11.46
N LEU A 184 -1.73 -13.27 -10.15
CA LEU A 184 -2.82 -13.70 -9.28
C LEU A 184 -3.70 -12.53 -8.90
N THR A 185 -5.00 -12.59 -9.24
CA THR A 185 -6.01 -11.62 -8.86
C THR A 185 -7.04 -12.24 -7.91
N ALA A 186 -7.88 -11.42 -7.29
CA ALA A 186 -9.02 -11.91 -6.51
C ALA A 186 -9.99 -12.71 -7.37
N TYR A 187 -10.09 -12.41 -8.67
CA TYR A 187 -10.89 -13.16 -9.61
C TYR A 187 -10.42 -14.61 -9.73
N GLU A 188 -9.10 -14.84 -9.93
CA GLU A 188 -8.54 -16.20 -9.99
C GLU A 188 -8.75 -16.94 -8.69
N VAL A 189 -8.49 -16.32 -7.54
CA VAL A 189 -8.71 -16.95 -6.22
C VAL A 189 -10.16 -17.39 -6.07
N VAL A 190 -11.12 -16.52 -6.37
CA VAL A 190 -12.55 -16.80 -6.19
C VAL A 190 -13.06 -17.83 -7.20
N ASN A 191 -12.64 -17.75 -8.48
CA ASN A 191 -13.22 -18.57 -9.54
C ASN A 191 -12.48 -19.87 -9.82
N THR A 192 -11.18 -19.97 -9.49
CA THR A 192 -10.36 -21.13 -9.87
C THR A 192 -9.91 -22.00 -8.70
N TYR A 193 -9.76 -21.43 -7.49
CA TYR A 193 -9.28 -22.21 -6.35
C TYR A 193 -10.24 -23.37 -5.99
N PRO A 194 -9.70 -24.56 -5.69
CA PRO A 194 -10.48 -25.68 -5.16
C PRO A 194 -11.22 -25.30 -3.88
N PHE A 195 -12.38 -25.94 -3.63
CA PHE A 195 -13.18 -25.70 -2.44
C PHE A 195 -12.37 -25.73 -1.13
N ASN A 196 -11.49 -26.74 -0.98
CA ASN A 196 -10.69 -26.88 0.25
C ASN A 196 -9.69 -25.75 0.41
N ASP A 197 -9.13 -25.21 -0.65
CA ASP A 197 -8.19 -24.07 -0.60
C ASP A 197 -8.92 -22.78 -0.26
N LEU A 198 -10.12 -22.55 -0.80
CA LEU A 198 -10.97 -21.44 -0.36
C LEU A 198 -11.30 -21.53 1.13
N VAL A 199 -11.67 -22.70 1.63
CA VAL A 199 -11.94 -22.92 3.06
C VAL A 199 -10.69 -22.62 3.89
N LYS A 200 -9.52 -23.09 3.44
CA LYS A 200 -8.23 -22.89 4.13
C LYS A 200 -7.88 -21.41 4.26
N ILE A 201 -7.95 -20.66 3.17
CA ILE A 201 -7.62 -19.22 3.20
C ILE A 201 -8.63 -18.41 4.00
N PHE A 202 -9.93 -18.70 3.89
CA PHE A 202 -10.97 -18.00 4.65
C PHE A 202 -10.87 -18.27 6.15
N PHE A 203 -10.49 -19.48 6.53
CA PHE A 203 -10.25 -19.82 7.93
C PHE A 203 -8.94 -19.23 8.45
N LYS A 204 -7.83 -19.41 7.70
CA LYS A 204 -6.48 -18.99 8.11
C LYS A 204 -6.33 -17.47 8.11
N TYR A 205 -6.77 -16.81 7.05
CA TYR A 205 -6.57 -15.37 6.85
C TYR A 205 -7.78 -14.50 7.17
N GLY A 206 -8.98 -15.10 7.12
CA GLY A 206 -10.22 -14.41 7.49
C GLY A 206 -10.62 -14.63 8.94
N GLU A 207 -10.11 -15.68 9.60
CA GLU A 207 -10.56 -16.12 10.92
C GLU A 207 -12.11 -16.25 10.99
N ASP A 208 -12.74 -16.58 9.84
CA ASP A 208 -14.20 -16.63 9.72
C ASP A 208 -14.73 -18.05 9.96
N LYS A 209 -15.58 -18.18 10.96
CA LYS A 209 -16.17 -19.48 11.34
C LYS A 209 -17.15 -20.07 10.29
N PHE A 210 -17.57 -19.26 9.31
CA PHE A 210 -18.45 -19.68 8.22
C PHE A 210 -17.69 -19.98 6.92
N SER A 211 -16.38 -20.16 6.99
CA SER A 211 -15.49 -20.40 5.84
C SER A 211 -16.02 -21.49 4.90
N LYS A 212 -16.50 -22.63 5.44
CA LYS A 212 -17.06 -23.73 4.63
C LYS A 212 -18.36 -23.33 3.91
N GLN A 213 -19.27 -22.64 4.61
CA GLN A 213 -20.53 -22.21 4.02
C GLN A 213 -20.31 -21.17 2.92
N ILE A 214 -19.39 -20.24 3.15
CA ILE A 214 -19.03 -19.20 2.18
C ILE A 214 -18.37 -19.83 0.95
N ALA A 215 -17.38 -20.71 1.13
CA ALA A 215 -16.72 -21.42 0.03
C ALA A 215 -17.72 -22.23 -0.79
N ARG A 216 -18.68 -22.89 -0.16
CA ARG A 216 -19.74 -23.64 -0.87
C ARG A 216 -20.66 -22.73 -1.69
N LYS A 217 -21.02 -21.56 -1.18
CA LYS A 217 -21.81 -20.58 -1.92
C LYS A 217 -21.06 -20.04 -3.12
N ILE A 218 -19.78 -19.77 -2.99
CA ILE A 218 -18.92 -19.35 -4.08
C ILE A 218 -18.83 -20.45 -5.15
N GLU A 219 -18.56 -21.70 -4.75
CA GLU A 219 -18.49 -22.85 -5.64
C GLU A 219 -19.80 -23.06 -6.44
N GLN A 220 -20.95 -22.98 -5.77
CA GLN A 220 -22.25 -23.06 -6.42
C GLN A 220 -22.51 -21.93 -7.40
N ALA A 221 -22.17 -20.69 -7.06
CA ALA A 221 -22.40 -19.53 -7.89
C ALA A 221 -21.51 -19.54 -9.14
N ARG A 222 -20.22 -19.81 -8.98
CA ARG A 222 -19.26 -19.84 -10.11
C ARG A 222 -19.49 -21.01 -11.08
N ALA A 223 -20.14 -22.08 -10.64
CA ALA A 223 -20.55 -23.17 -11.53
C ALA A 223 -21.63 -22.75 -12.53
N ILE A 224 -22.38 -21.68 -12.27
CA ILE A 224 -23.42 -21.12 -13.14
C ILE A 224 -22.83 -19.98 -13.98
N LYS A 225 -22.16 -19.02 -13.33
CA LYS A 225 -21.52 -17.86 -13.94
C LYS A 225 -20.31 -17.45 -13.11
N PRO A 226 -19.15 -17.09 -13.71
CA PRO A 226 -18.04 -16.53 -12.96
C PRO A 226 -18.46 -15.32 -12.12
N ILE A 227 -17.87 -15.20 -10.93
CA ILE A 227 -18.07 -14.05 -10.03
C ILE A 227 -17.07 -12.97 -10.46
N GLU A 228 -17.57 -11.85 -10.99
CA GLU A 228 -16.75 -10.85 -11.66
C GLU A 228 -16.48 -9.64 -10.76
N THR A 229 -17.45 -9.32 -9.87
CA THR A 229 -17.37 -8.05 -9.13
C THR A 229 -17.32 -8.23 -7.61
N THR A 230 -16.81 -7.20 -6.96
CA THR A 230 -16.74 -7.10 -5.50
C THR A 230 -18.14 -7.15 -4.86
N THR A 231 -19.14 -6.56 -5.52
CA THR A 231 -20.53 -6.56 -5.01
C THR A 231 -21.13 -7.96 -5.11
N GLU A 232 -20.97 -8.67 -6.24
CA GLU A 232 -21.42 -10.05 -6.40
C GLU A 232 -20.84 -10.93 -5.29
N LEU A 233 -19.53 -10.86 -5.06
CA LEU A 233 -18.86 -11.60 -3.98
C LEU A 233 -19.40 -11.22 -2.60
N ALA A 234 -19.58 -9.93 -2.32
CA ALA A 234 -20.06 -9.47 -1.02
C ALA A 234 -21.48 -9.97 -0.73
N GLU A 235 -22.37 -10.00 -1.71
CA GLU A 235 -23.73 -10.54 -1.55
C GLU A 235 -23.74 -12.06 -1.33
N LEU A 236 -22.88 -12.81 -2.02
CA LEU A 236 -22.72 -14.25 -1.78
C LEU A 236 -22.25 -14.54 -0.35
N ILE A 237 -21.29 -13.74 0.15
CA ILE A 237 -20.81 -13.86 1.54
C ILE A 237 -21.93 -13.56 2.53
N LYS A 238 -22.74 -12.52 2.30
CA LYS A 238 -23.89 -12.19 3.15
C LYS A 238 -24.92 -13.34 3.15
N ALA A 239 -25.25 -13.88 1.98
CA ALA A 239 -26.19 -14.98 1.82
C ALA A 239 -25.73 -16.29 2.48
N ALA A 240 -24.42 -16.46 2.70
CA ALA A 240 -23.85 -17.61 3.39
C ALA A 240 -23.87 -17.51 4.91
N LYS A 241 -24.13 -16.32 5.48
CA LYS A 241 -24.10 -16.07 6.93
C LYS A 241 -25.50 -16.02 7.53
N PRO A 242 -25.69 -16.55 8.75
CA PRO A 242 -26.96 -16.44 9.46
C PRO A 242 -27.34 -14.98 9.76
N ALA A 243 -28.65 -14.68 9.83
CA ALA A 243 -29.17 -13.34 10.11
C ALA A 243 -28.62 -12.72 11.41
N LYS A 244 -28.30 -13.54 12.42
CA LYS A 244 -27.66 -13.10 13.68
C LYS A 244 -26.27 -12.47 13.43
N GLU A 245 -25.51 -13.04 12.50
CA GLU A 245 -24.16 -12.50 12.14
C GLU A 245 -24.25 -11.20 11.36
N LEU A 246 -25.27 -11.04 10.51
CA LEU A 246 -25.47 -9.83 9.73
C LEU A 246 -25.84 -8.60 10.60
N LYS A 247 -26.35 -8.83 11.82
CA LYS A 247 -26.66 -7.78 12.80
C LYS A 247 -25.46 -7.30 13.61
N LYS A 248 -24.32 -7.97 13.51
CA LYS A 248 -23.09 -7.56 14.22
C LYS A 248 -22.49 -6.28 13.66
N LYS A 249 -21.75 -5.55 14.50
CA LYS A 249 -20.99 -4.36 14.05
C LYS A 249 -19.95 -4.77 12.99
N GLY A 250 -19.90 -4.03 11.91
CA GLY A 250 -18.97 -4.26 10.80
C GLY A 250 -19.65 -4.93 9.60
N HIS A 251 -18.99 -4.89 8.46
CA HIS A 251 -19.52 -5.47 7.22
C HIS A 251 -19.26 -6.99 7.18
N PRO A 252 -20.26 -7.83 6.85
CA PRO A 252 -20.11 -9.29 6.86
C PRO A 252 -18.99 -9.84 5.95
N ALA A 253 -18.70 -9.14 4.85
CA ALA A 253 -17.66 -9.55 3.90
C ALA A 253 -16.23 -9.14 4.33
N LYS A 254 -16.06 -8.29 5.37
CA LYS A 254 -14.75 -7.73 5.74
C LYS A 254 -13.65 -8.79 5.87
N GLN A 255 -13.92 -9.85 6.61
CA GLN A 255 -12.95 -10.90 6.91
C GLN A 255 -12.56 -11.72 5.66
N ILE A 256 -13.52 -11.97 4.76
CA ILE A 256 -13.27 -12.74 3.55
C ILE A 256 -12.50 -11.90 2.52
N PHE A 257 -12.83 -10.61 2.37
CA PHE A 257 -12.05 -9.68 1.54
C PHE A 257 -10.61 -9.56 2.05
N GLN A 258 -10.42 -9.46 3.36
CA GLN A 258 -9.08 -9.52 3.97
C GLN A 258 -8.37 -10.82 3.62
N ALA A 259 -9.04 -11.97 3.72
CA ALA A 259 -8.44 -13.27 3.42
C ALA A 259 -7.98 -13.39 1.96
N ILE A 260 -8.83 -12.96 1.02
CA ILE A 260 -8.50 -12.97 -0.41
C ILE A 260 -7.35 -12.00 -0.70
N ARG A 261 -7.35 -10.82 -0.11
CA ARG A 261 -6.30 -9.81 -0.28
C ARG A 261 -4.94 -10.34 0.21
N ILE A 262 -4.91 -10.95 1.38
CA ILE A 262 -3.69 -11.56 1.95
C ILE A 262 -3.18 -12.66 1.02
N GLU A 263 -4.07 -13.50 0.47
CA GLU A 263 -3.70 -14.57 -0.46
C GLU A 263 -3.14 -14.02 -1.77
N VAL A 264 -3.83 -13.04 -2.39
CA VAL A 264 -3.43 -12.42 -3.66
C VAL A 264 -2.04 -11.79 -3.59
N ASN A 265 -1.72 -11.16 -2.47
CA ASN A 265 -0.49 -10.39 -2.30
C ASN A 265 0.58 -11.09 -1.44
N ASP A 266 0.26 -12.27 -0.90
CA ASP A 266 1.10 -13.00 0.08
C ASP A 266 1.65 -12.08 1.19
N GLU A 267 0.76 -11.24 1.74
CA GLU A 267 1.13 -10.16 2.65
C GLU A 267 1.86 -10.64 3.90
N LEU A 268 1.40 -11.76 4.48
CA LEU A 268 2.00 -12.29 5.72
C LEU A 268 3.34 -12.97 5.45
N GLY A 269 3.50 -13.67 4.32
CA GLY A 269 4.78 -14.26 3.92
C GLY A 269 5.82 -13.17 3.66
N ALA A 270 5.45 -12.15 2.90
CA ALA A 270 6.32 -11.01 2.63
C ALA A 270 6.73 -10.26 3.91
N ALA A 271 5.79 -10.06 4.85
CA ALA A 271 6.09 -9.40 6.12
C ALA A 271 7.00 -10.24 7.02
N ASP A 272 6.80 -11.56 7.06
CA ASP A 272 7.65 -12.48 7.84
C ASP A 272 9.10 -12.45 7.35
N GLU A 273 9.31 -12.68 6.05
CA GLU A 273 10.63 -12.67 5.42
C GLU A 273 11.33 -11.31 5.61
N SER A 274 10.62 -10.22 5.31
CA SER A 274 11.20 -8.87 5.38
C SER A 274 11.54 -8.41 6.79
N ILE A 275 10.69 -8.70 7.79
CA ILE A 275 10.98 -8.33 9.19
C ILE A 275 12.20 -9.09 9.70
N GLN A 276 12.37 -10.37 9.34
CA GLN A 276 13.57 -11.14 9.69
C GLN A 276 14.82 -10.56 9.03
N ASP A 277 14.79 -10.29 7.73
CA ASP A 277 15.86 -9.63 7.00
C ASP A 277 16.22 -8.26 7.60
N ALA A 278 15.21 -7.46 7.95
CA ALA A 278 15.40 -6.16 8.60
C ALA A 278 16.11 -6.28 9.95
N MET A 279 15.73 -7.25 10.76
CA MET A 279 16.36 -7.49 12.06
C MET A 279 17.83 -7.93 11.92
N GLU A 280 18.18 -8.65 10.85
CA GLU A 280 19.57 -8.97 10.55
C GLU A 280 20.37 -7.71 10.16
N LEU A 281 19.82 -6.86 9.28
CA LEU A 281 20.48 -5.65 8.77
C LEU A 281 20.61 -4.51 9.79
N LEU A 282 19.83 -4.53 10.88
CA LEU A 282 19.92 -3.46 11.88
C LEU A 282 21.32 -3.37 12.49
N ALA A 283 21.84 -2.16 12.60
CA ALA A 283 23.01 -1.80 13.38
C ALA A 283 22.77 -2.03 14.88
N LEU A 284 23.84 -2.05 15.67
CA LEU A 284 23.72 -2.01 17.12
C LEU A 284 23.02 -0.72 17.55
N ASP A 285 22.08 -0.81 18.48
CA ASP A 285 21.14 0.23 18.89
C ASP A 285 20.09 0.62 17.83
N GLY A 286 20.13 0.04 16.63
CA GLY A 286 19.12 0.23 15.60
C GLY A 286 17.75 -0.27 16.01
N ARG A 287 16.67 0.34 15.48
CA ARG A 287 15.30 0.03 15.86
C ARG A 287 14.41 -0.30 14.66
N ILE A 288 13.45 -1.18 14.90
CA ILE A 288 12.40 -1.56 13.96
C ILE A 288 11.04 -1.18 14.53
N SER A 289 10.26 -0.40 13.77
CA SER A 289 8.90 0.03 14.09
C SER A 289 7.91 -0.61 13.11
N VAL A 290 6.90 -1.33 13.60
CA VAL A 290 5.92 -2.03 12.76
C VAL A 290 4.51 -1.66 13.20
N ILE A 291 3.75 -1.01 12.31
CA ILE A 291 2.31 -0.76 12.46
C ILE A 291 1.56 -1.91 11.81
N THR A 292 0.54 -2.41 12.50
CA THR A 292 -0.33 -3.51 12.06
C THR A 292 -1.79 -3.11 12.19
N PHE A 293 -2.67 -3.60 11.28
CA PHE A 293 -4.09 -3.23 11.24
C PHE A 293 -5.04 -4.41 11.48
N HIS A 294 -4.52 -5.63 11.55
CA HIS A 294 -5.32 -6.81 11.89
C HIS A 294 -4.54 -7.80 12.77
N SER A 295 -5.31 -8.76 13.32
CA SER A 295 -4.83 -9.74 14.31
C SER A 295 -3.66 -10.59 13.82
N LEU A 296 -3.63 -10.93 12.53
CA LEU A 296 -2.61 -11.81 11.96
C LEU A 296 -1.26 -11.11 11.86
N GLU A 297 -1.23 -9.87 11.36
CA GLU A 297 -0.02 -9.03 11.33
C GLU A 297 0.53 -8.79 12.75
N ASP A 298 -0.35 -8.40 13.69
CA ASP A 298 0.03 -8.16 15.08
C ASP A 298 0.59 -9.42 15.77
N ARG A 299 0.01 -10.59 15.46
CA ARG A 299 0.48 -11.89 15.96
C ARG A 299 1.84 -12.24 15.40
N LEU A 300 2.04 -12.11 14.11
CA LEU A 300 3.31 -12.32 13.42
C LEU A 300 4.41 -11.45 14.01
N THR A 301 4.24 -10.14 13.99
CA THR A 301 5.21 -9.17 14.51
C THR A 301 5.52 -9.43 15.99
N LYS A 302 4.49 -9.68 16.81
CA LYS A 302 4.66 -10.00 18.22
C LYS A 302 5.49 -11.28 18.42
N GLN A 303 5.27 -12.30 17.58
CA GLN A 303 5.99 -13.57 17.66
C GLN A 303 7.45 -13.39 17.31
N LEU A 304 7.77 -12.75 16.17
CA LEU A 304 9.15 -12.48 15.74
C LEU A 304 9.93 -11.68 16.78
N PHE A 305 9.34 -10.59 17.28
CA PHE A 305 9.99 -9.76 18.29
C PHE A 305 10.15 -10.48 19.63
N LYS A 306 9.20 -11.33 20.02
CA LYS A 306 9.31 -12.15 21.22
C LYS A 306 10.43 -13.17 21.09
N GLU A 307 10.52 -13.89 19.99
CA GLU A 307 11.57 -14.90 19.73
C GLU A 307 12.96 -14.26 19.80
N ALA A 308 13.14 -13.10 19.18
CA ALA A 308 14.41 -12.37 19.19
C ALA A 308 14.78 -11.73 20.54
N SER A 309 13.78 -11.44 21.40
CA SER A 309 13.97 -10.77 22.69
C SER A 309 13.89 -11.70 23.91
N THR A 310 13.72 -12.99 23.71
CA THR A 310 13.65 -13.97 24.80
C THR A 310 14.73 -15.02 24.65
N VAL A 311 15.22 -15.50 25.78
CA VAL A 311 16.18 -16.61 25.83
C VAL A 311 15.38 -17.87 26.06
N ASP A 312 15.60 -18.88 25.21
CA ASP A 312 15.04 -20.21 25.42
C ASP A 312 16.11 -21.08 26.09
N VAL A 313 16.21 -20.95 27.41
CA VAL A 313 17.13 -21.76 28.21
C VAL A 313 16.35 -22.59 29.24
N PRO A 314 16.82 -23.82 29.56
CA PRO A 314 16.23 -24.63 30.62
C PRO A 314 16.20 -23.88 31.95
N LYS A 315 15.07 -23.97 32.65
CA LYS A 315 14.94 -23.38 34.00
C LYS A 315 15.96 -23.97 34.92
N GLY A 316 16.79 -23.12 35.54
CA GLY A 316 17.79 -23.53 36.52
C GLY A 316 19.27 -23.42 36.07
N LEU A 317 19.53 -22.92 34.86
CA LEU A 317 20.91 -22.58 34.47
C LEU A 317 21.39 -21.36 35.30
N PRO A 318 22.49 -21.49 36.06
CA PRO A 318 22.97 -20.41 36.92
C PRO A 318 23.55 -19.21 36.16
N LEU A 319 23.97 -19.44 34.91
CA LEU A 319 24.49 -18.39 34.01
C LEU A 319 23.99 -18.69 32.58
N ILE A 320 23.47 -17.67 31.92
CA ILE A 320 23.11 -17.75 30.51
C ILE A 320 24.33 -17.46 29.69
N PRO A 321 24.80 -18.40 28.80
CA PRO A 321 25.91 -18.16 27.89
C PRO A 321 25.70 -16.90 27.06
N GLU A 322 26.77 -16.18 26.70
CA GLU A 322 26.69 -14.92 25.95
C GLU A 322 26.00 -15.09 24.58
N ASP A 323 26.26 -16.18 23.89
CA ASP A 323 25.68 -16.54 22.60
C ASP A 323 24.19 -16.86 22.65
N MET A 324 23.69 -17.21 23.85
CA MET A 324 22.24 -17.47 24.09
C MET A 324 21.46 -16.25 24.58
N LYS A 325 22.14 -15.14 24.91
CA LYS A 325 21.44 -13.94 25.33
C LYS A 325 20.68 -13.28 24.15
N PRO A 326 19.52 -12.65 24.41
CA PRO A 326 18.71 -12.09 23.32
C PRO A 326 19.47 -11.01 22.58
N LYS A 327 19.29 -10.97 21.25
CA LYS A 327 19.88 -9.95 20.39
C LYS A 327 19.04 -8.66 20.36
N PHE A 328 17.80 -8.74 20.78
CA PHE A 328 16.85 -7.63 20.76
C PHE A 328 16.21 -7.42 22.14
N GLU A 329 15.73 -6.21 22.35
CA GLU A 329 14.83 -5.86 23.44
C GLU A 329 13.55 -5.20 22.89
N LEU A 330 12.44 -5.40 23.60
CA LEU A 330 11.19 -4.72 23.27
C LEU A 330 11.22 -3.32 23.86
N VAL A 331 11.15 -2.28 23.01
CA VAL A 331 11.04 -0.89 23.47
C VAL A 331 9.75 -0.69 24.26
N SER A 332 8.67 -1.41 23.87
CA SER A 332 7.42 -1.43 24.61
C SER A 332 6.88 -2.88 24.67
N ARG A 333 6.57 -3.36 25.88
CA ARG A 333 5.95 -4.71 26.07
C ARG A 333 4.55 -4.80 25.50
N LYS A 334 3.79 -3.70 25.55
CA LYS A 334 2.43 -3.60 24.98
C LYS A 334 2.51 -2.82 23.66
N PRO A 335 1.61 -3.09 22.71
CA PRO A 335 1.55 -2.28 21.51
C PRO A 335 1.17 -0.84 21.88
N ILE A 336 1.76 0.12 21.20
CA ILE A 336 1.37 1.53 21.26
C ILE A 336 0.12 1.67 20.39
N LEU A 337 -0.90 2.34 20.93
CA LEU A 337 -2.19 2.53 20.28
C LEU A 337 -2.37 3.99 19.89
N PRO A 338 -3.15 4.29 18.84
CA PRO A 338 -3.49 5.67 18.49
C PRO A 338 -4.16 6.40 19.64
N SER A 339 -3.86 7.68 19.74
CA SER A 339 -4.47 8.57 20.74
C SER A 339 -5.97 8.74 20.50
N HIS A 340 -6.72 9.16 21.51
CA HIS A 340 -8.15 9.44 21.38
C HIS A 340 -8.43 10.54 20.34
N SER A 341 -7.59 11.55 20.26
CA SER A 341 -7.66 12.62 19.24
C SER A 341 -7.50 12.06 17.82
N GLU A 342 -6.51 11.19 17.62
CA GLU A 342 -6.29 10.53 16.34
C GLU A 342 -7.47 9.63 15.94
N LEU A 343 -7.99 8.82 16.86
CA LEU A 343 -9.15 7.95 16.61
C LEU A 343 -10.41 8.74 16.19
N THR A 344 -10.55 9.96 16.70
CA THR A 344 -11.66 10.86 16.33
C THR A 344 -11.46 11.44 14.94
N ALA A 345 -10.22 11.85 14.62
CA ALA A 345 -9.88 12.47 13.33
C ALA A 345 -9.71 11.44 12.20
N ASN A 346 -9.14 10.26 12.50
CA ASN A 346 -8.80 9.23 11.51
C ASN A 346 -9.46 7.88 11.84
N LYS A 347 -10.55 7.57 11.13
CA LYS A 347 -11.25 6.28 11.31
C LYS A 347 -10.40 5.06 10.93
N ARG A 348 -9.34 5.22 10.14
CA ARG A 348 -8.45 4.14 9.74
C ARG A 348 -7.52 3.71 10.87
N ALA A 349 -7.24 4.60 11.83
CA ALA A 349 -6.40 4.32 13.00
C ALA A 349 -7.03 3.33 14.01
N HIS A 350 -8.33 3.07 13.95
CA HIS A 350 -9.05 2.27 14.97
C HIS A 350 -8.49 0.87 15.25
N SER A 351 -7.86 0.24 14.28
CA SER A 351 -7.27 -1.10 14.43
C SER A 351 -5.75 -1.08 14.53
N ALA A 352 -5.14 0.08 14.41
CA ALA A 352 -3.70 0.22 14.37
C ALA A 352 -3.04 -0.15 15.71
N LYS A 353 -1.90 -0.84 15.62
CA LYS A 353 -1.04 -1.18 16.75
C LYS A 353 0.41 -1.06 16.31
N LEU A 354 1.18 -0.25 17.00
CA LEU A 354 2.61 -0.10 16.77
C LEU A 354 3.39 -1.00 17.74
N ARG A 355 4.34 -1.77 17.22
CA ARG A 355 5.35 -2.50 17.99
C ARG A 355 6.74 -2.06 17.60
N VAL A 356 7.62 -1.95 18.59
CA VAL A 356 8.99 -1.50 18.39
C VAL A 356 9.95 -2.43 19.12
N ALA A 357 11.01 -2.82 18.42
CA ALA A 357 12.12 -3.57 18.97
C ALA A 357 13.45 -2.86 18.66
N LYS A 358 14.43 -3.06 19.54
CA LYS A 358 15.78 -2.48 19.44
C LYS A 358 16.82 -3.59 19.43
N LYS A 359 17.81 -3.51 18.56
CA LYS A 359 18.96 -4.42 18.54
C LYS A 359 19.96 -4.02 19.63
N ILE A 360 20.21 -4.92 20.56
CA ILE A 360 21.08 -4.67 21.71
C ILE A 360 22.38 -5.50 21.65
N ARG A 361 22.52 -6.33 20.61
CA ARG A 361 23.66 -7.23 20.44
C ARG A 361 23.85 -7.61 18.97
N LYS A 362 25.09 -7.77 18.53
CA LYS A 362 25.45 -8.26 17.17
C LYS A 362 25.24 -9.76 17.00
#